data_61a9342cc1892ae0ec7f6fbaf180571c
#
_entry.id   61a9342cc1892ae0ec7f6fbaf180571c
#
_cell.length_a   1.000
_cell.length_b   1.000
_cell.length_c   1.000
_cell.angle_alpha   90.00
_cell.angle_beta   90.00
_cell.angle_gamma   90.00
#
_symmetry.space_group_name_H-M   'P 1'
#
loop_
_entity.id
_entity.type
_entity.pdbx_description
1 polymer ?
#
loop_
_entity_poly.entity_id
_entity_poly.type
_entity_poly.pdbx_seq_one_letter_code
_entity_poly.pdbx_strand_id
1 'polypeptide(L)'
;MSNQIKAANFYILVALFLSGCAGSGVKDVSQFMPLIESNEESAVLVVRQTGFQGSGALVEVVVDGFVVGDLGNKEIVAHKIPPGDHSVLVRFKGIGGLGLNKVMKTFSLESGEKAYFQIGLKTGFLVNTLQLVGVTKDTLLYGGD
;
A
#
# COMPACT_ATOMS: atom_id res chain seq x y z
N MET A 1 16.43 -20.51 -41.58
CA MET A 1 15.18 -20.55 -40.79
C MET A 1 15.36 -20.88 -39.30
N SER A 2 16.29 -21.71 -38.92
CA SER A 2 16.46 -22.14 -37.50
C SER A 2 16.96 -21.03 -36.56
N ASN A 3 17.75 -20.06 -37.04
CA ASN A 3 18.30 -18.98 -36.19
C ASN A 3 17.31 -17.87 -35.84
N GLN A 4 16.32 -17.64 -36.68
CA GLN A 4 15.28 -16.63 -36.44
C GLN A 4 14.32 -17.07 -35.33
N ILE A 5 14.02 -18.35 -35.25
CA ILE A 5 13.11 -18.90 -34.21
C ILE A 5 13.77 -18.86 -32.82
N LYS A 6 15.10 -19.11 -32.76
CA LYS A 6 15.86 -19.06 -31.50
C LYS A 6 15.96 -17.63 -30.94
N ALA A 7 16.14 -16.63 -31.81
CA ALA A 7 16.16 -15.23 -31.41
C ALA A 7 14.80 -14.75 -30.89
N ALA A 8 13.72 -15.09 -31.58
CA ALA A 8 12.37 -14.73 -31.16
C ALA A 8 12.00 -15.33 -29.80
N ASN A 9 12.34 -16.60 -29.54
CA ASN A 9 12.10 -17.22 -28.24
C ASN A 9 12.93 -16.61 -27.12
N PHE A 10 14.14 -16.13 -27.40
CA PHE A 10 14.97 -15.45 -26.41
C PHE A 10 14.38 -14.09 -25.99
N TYR A 11 13.87 -13.31 -26.95
CA TYR A 11 13.23 -12.01 -26.66
C TYR A 11 11.92 -12.17 -25.89
N ILE A 12 11.12 -13.21 -26.17
CA ILE A 12 9.90 -13.50 -25.42
C ILE A 12 10.23 -13.90 -23.97
N LEU A 13 11.28 -14.70 -23.76
CA LEU A 13 11.71 -15.12 -22.42
C LEU A 13 12.23 -13.91 -21.59
N VAL A 14 12.99 -13.00 -22.20
CA VAL A 14 13.49 -11.79 -21.52
C VAL A 14 12.35 -10.81 -21.20
N ALA A 15 11.33 -10.70 -22.07
CA ALA A 15 10.17 -9.85 -21.81
C ALA A 15 9.32 -10.32 -20.62
N LEU A 16 9.28 -11.63 -20.34
CA LEU A 16 8.57 -12.21 -19.20
C LEU A 16 9.22 -11.90 -17.83
N PHE A 17 10.53 -11.59 -17.80
CA PHE A 17 11.23 -11.25 -16.56
C PHE A 17 11.14 -9.76 -16.19
N LEU A 18 10.61 -8.90 -17.07
CA LEU A 18 10.44 -7.47 -16.84
C LEU A 18 9.08 -7.10 -16.22
N SER A 19 8.20 -8.07 -15.96
CA SER A 19 7.01 -7.86 -15.16
C SER A 19 7.42 -7.70 -13.68
N GLY A 20 8.02 -6.57 -13.37
CA GLY A 20 8.29 -6.17 -11.99
C GLY A 20 7.00 -6.20 -11.18
N CYS A 21 7.06 -6.64 -9.94
CA CYS A 21 5.94 -6.58 -9.00
C CYS A 21 5.50 -5.11 -8.85
N ALA A 22 4.60 -4.66 -9.70
CA ALA A 22 3.93 -3.38 -9.50
C ALA A 22 2.95 -3.55 -8.34
N GLY A 23 2.99 -2.63 -7.37
CA GLY A 23 1.96 -2.54 -6.36
C GLY A 23 0.60 -2.26 -7.01
N SER A 24 -0.48 -2.58 -6.33
CA SER A 24 -1.84 -2.22 -6.75
C SER A 24 -2.24 -0.82 -6.27
N GLY A 25 -1.38 -0.17 -5.50
CA GLY A 25 -1.56 1.21 -5.05
C GLY A 25 -1.36 2.24 -6.16
N VAL A 26 -1.81 3.44 -5.92
CA VAL A 26 -1.74 4.59 -6.82
C VAL A 26 -0.81 5.65 -6.21
N LYS A 27 -0.02 6.32 -7.03
CA LYS A 27 0.87 7.40 -6.57
C LYS A 27 0.18 8.77 -6.53
N ASP A 28 -0.82 8.95 -7.36
CA ASP A 28 -1.54 10.21 -7.47
C ASP A 28 -2.80 10.19 -6.60
N VAL A 29 -2.74 10.91 -5.50
CA VAL A 29 -3.85 11.05 -4.54
C VAL A 29 -5.07 11.76 -5.15
N SER A 30 -4.90 12.52 -6.23
CA SER A 30 -6.00 13.25 -6.87
C SER A 30 -7.13 12.34 -7.31
N GLN A 31 -6.82 11.08 -7.62
CA GLN A 31 -7.83 10.06 -7.99
C GLN A 31 -8.82 9.75 -6.85
N PHE A 32 -8.43 9.99 -5.61
CA PHE A 32 -9.27 9.76 -4.43
C PHE A 32 -9.95 11.03 -3.90
N MET A 33 -9.69 12.20 -4.50
CA MET A 33 -10.30 13.46 -4.04
C MET A 33 -11.84 13.42 -4.00
N PRO A 34 -12.54 12.85 -5.01
CA PRO A 34 -13.99 12.73 -4.94
C PRO A 34 -14.48 11.92 -3.73
N LEU A 35 -13.75 10.86 -3.35
CA LEU A 35 -14.05 10.06 -2.16
C LEU A 35 -13.71 10.82 -0.87
N ILE A 36 -12.57 11.50 -0.84
CA ILE A 36 -12.08 12.26 0.31
C ILE A 36 -13.04 13.41 0.65
N GLU A 37 -13.60 14.06 -0.35
CA GLU A 37 -14.48 15.22 -0.20
C GLU A 37 -15.96 14.85 -0.04
N SER A 38 -16.34 13.62 -0.34
CA SER A 38 -17.71 13.14 -0.14
C SER A 38 -18.06 13.10 1.35
N ASN A 39 -19.23 13.61 1.71
CA ASN A 39 -19.77 13.49 3.07
C ASN A 39 -20.72 12.29 3.22
N GLU A 40 -20.96 11.55 2.14
CA GLU A 40 -21.90 10.41 2.14
C GLU A 40 -21.17 9.07 2.28
N GLU A 41 -19.92 9.00 1.88
CA GLU A 41 -19.16 7.76 1.83
C GLU A 41 -18.14 7.69 2.96
N SER A 42 -18.17 6.63 3.74
CA SER A 42 -17.10 6.32 4.72
C SER A 42 -16.01 5.50 4.05
N ALA A 43 -14.76 5.76 4.41
CA ALA A 43 -13.62 5.09 3.79
C ALA A 43 -12.38 5.08 4.68
N VAL A 44 -11.49 4.13 4.43
CA VAL A 44 -10.11 4.13 4.94
C VAL A 44 -9.14 4.40 3.80
N LEU A 45 -8.19 5.28 4.04
CA LEU A 45 -7.10 5.59 3.11
C LEU A 45 -5.76 5.28 3.78
N VAL A 46 -4.92 4.54 3.09
CA VAL A 46 -3.61 4.14 3.60
C VAL A 46 -2.54 4.54 2.61
N VAL A 47 -1.58 5.37 3.04
CA VAL A 47 -0.42 5.78 2.25
C VAL A 47 0.85 5.14 2.80
N ARG A 48 1.74 4.73 1.92
CA ARG A 48 3.06 4.24 2.31
C ARG A 48 4.13 5.28 2.03
N GLN A 49 4.84 5.69 3.09
CA GLN A 49 5.96 6.62 3.03
C GLN A 49 7.16 6.03 3.79
N THR A 50 7.82 5.06 3.19
CA THR A 50 8.94 4.36 3.84
C THR A 50 10.31 4.87 3.42
N GLY A 51 10.37 5.88 2.56
CA GLY A 51 11.64 6.40 2.02
C GLY A 51 12.36 5.37 1.12
N PHE A 52 13.66 5.54 0.97
CA PHE A 52 14.48 4.66 0.14
C PHE A 52 14.60 3.24 0.73
N GLN A 53 14.65 3.12 2.05
CA GLN A 53 14.74 1.83 2.73
C GLN A 53 13.42 1.06 2.58
N GLY A 54 13.53 -0.19 2.14
CA GLY A 54 12.37 -1.05 1.93
C GLY A 54 11.58 -0.76 0.66
N SER A 55 12.05 0.14 -0.22
CA SER A 55 11.34 0.50 -1.46
C SER A 55 11.14 -0.68 -2.42
N GLY A 56 11.99 -1.69 -2.37
CA GLY A 56 11.89 -2.91 -3.20
C GLY A 56 10.89 -3.95 -2.71
N ALA A 57 10.34 -3.81 -1.50
CA ALA A 57 9.33 -4.72 -0.96
C ALA A 57 7.95 -4.09 -1.05
N LEU A 58 6.91 -4.90 -1.29
CA LEU A 58 5.52 -4.47 -1.21
C LEU A 58 5.01 -4.62 0.22
N VAL A 59 4.11 -3.72 0.61
CA VAL A 59 3.36 -3.82 1.87
C VAL A 59 1.89 -4.10 1.54
N GLU A 60 1.42 -5.25 1.98
CA GLU A 60 0.01 -5.63 1.84
C GLU A 60 -0.82 -4.90 2.90
N VAL A 61 -1.93 -4.32 2.46
CA VAL A 61 -2.94 -3.68 3.32
C VAL A 61 -4.17 -4.55 3.39
N VAL A 62 -4.59 -4.86 4.59
CA VAL A 62 -5.75 -5.71 4.89
C VAL A 62 -6.72 -4.90 5.75
N VAL A 63 -7.98 -4.82 5.34
CA VAL A 63 -9.06 -4.17 6.10
C VAL A 63 -10.10 -5.23 6.42
N ASP A 64 -10.42 -5.40 7.71
CA ASP A 64 -11.38 -6.39 8.21
C ASP A 64 -11.15 -7.82 7.69
N GLY A 65 -9.87 -8.18 7.54
CA GLY A 65 -9.47 -9.49 7.02
C GLY A 65 -9.41 -9.61 5.49
N PHE A 66 -9.81 -8.59 4.73
CA PHE A 66 -9.77 -8.57 3.28
C PHE A 66 -8.57 -7.77 2.77
N VAL A 67 -7.80 -8.34 1.83
CA VAL A 67 -6.70 -7.63 1.16
C VAL A 67 -7.28 -6.55 0.26
N VAL A 68 -6.94 -5.30 0.52
CA VAL A 68 -7.43 -4.14 -0.24
C VAL A 68 -6.38 -3.56 -1.18
N GLY A 69 -5.11 -3.90 -0.99
CA GLY A 69 -4.06 -3.52 -1.91
C GLY A 69 -2.66 -3.89 -1.43
N ASP A 70 -1.72 -3.82 -2.37
CA ASP A 70 -0.28 -3.96 -2.17
C ASP A 70 0.39 -2.63 -2.48
N LEU A 71 1.04 -2.01 -1.52
CA LEU A 71 1.64 -0.69 -1.67
C LEU A 71 3.14 -0.76 -1.88
N GLY A 72 3.60 -0.20 -2.99
CA GLY A 72 4.97 0.26 -3.17
C GLY A 72 5.23 1.57 -2.42
N ASN A 73 6.47 2.06 -2.44
CA ASN A 73 6.79 3.33 -1.79
C ASN A 73 6.07 4.52 -2.48
N LYS A 74 5.54 5.45 -1.68
CA LYS A 74 4.73 6.59 -2.12
C LYS A 74 3.41 6.21 -2.82
N GLU A 75 2.92 5.01 -2.59
CA GLU A 75 1.62 4.59 -3.08
C GLU A 75 0.55 4.67 -1.99
N ILE A 76 -0.67 4.91 -2.43
CA ILE A 76 -1.88 5.03 -1.61
C ILE A 76 -2.93 4.04 -2.11
N VAL A 77 -3.70 3.51 -1.18
CA VAL A 77 -4.94 2.78 -1.45
C VAL A 77 -6.09 3.41 -0.67
N ALA A 78 -7.26 3.44 -1.27
CA ALA A 78 -8.51 3.83 -0.62
C ALA A 78 -9.50 2.68 -0.72
N HIS A 79 -10.22 2.44 0.37
CA HIS A 79 -11.24 1.40 0.44
C HIS A 79 -12.49 1.94 1.14
N LYS A 80 -13.64 1.86 0.44
CA LYS A 80 -14.94 2.24 1.00
C LYS A 80 -15.40 1.17 1.98
N ILE A 81 -15.81 1.59 3.16
CA ILE A 81 -16.32 0.72 4.22
C ILE A 81 -17.53 1.37 4.88
N PRO A 82 -18.49 0.61 5.43
CA PRO A 82 -19.61 1.17 6.16
C PRO A 82 -19.15 1.90 7.43
N PRO A 83 -20.01 2.71 8.06
CA PRO A 83 -19.74 3.18 9.43
C PRO A 83 -19.68 2.02 10.41
N GLY A 84 -18.88 2.16 11.47
CA GLY A 84 -18.73 1.16 12.52
C GLY A 84 -17.27 0.93 12.93
N ASP A 85 -17.04 -0.17 13.64
CA ASP A 85 -15.73 -0.58 14.13
C ASP A 85 -15.00 -1.44 13.09
N HIS A 86 -13.77 -1.09 12.81
CA HIS A 86 -12.95 -1.70 11.77
C HIS A 86 -11.53 -1.98 12.25
N SER A 87 -10.84 -2.80 11.47
CA SER A 87 -9.40 -3.07 11.66
C SER A 87 -8.64 -2.84 10.35
N VAL A 88 -7.44 -2.29 10.47
CA VAL A 88 -6.46 -2.20 9.38
C VAL A 88 -5.17 -2.88 9.81
N LEU A 89 -4.71 -3.82 8.99
CA LEU A 89 -3.47 -4.55 9.19
C LEU A 89 -2.56 -4.31 7.99
N VAL A 90 -1.28 -4.08 8.25
CA VAL A 90 -0.24 -3.97 7.23
C VAL A 90 0.86 -4.97 7.50
N ARG A 91 1.39 -5.58 6.44
CA ARG A 91 2.50 -6.54 6.51
C ARG A 91 3.34 -6.51 5.26
N PHE A 92 4.63 -6.82 5.36
CA PHE A 92 5.45 -7.02 4.18
C PHE A 92 4.99 -8.25 3.39
N LYS A 93 4.97 -8.12 2.07
CA LYS A 93 4.67 -9.21 1.14
C LYS A 93 5.97 -9.92 0.72
N GLY A 94 5.91 -11.24 0.57
CA GLY A 94 7.03 -12.06 0.08
C GLY A 94 8.00 -12.52 1.16
N ILE A 95 9.17 -12.99 0.73
CA ILE A 95 10.18 -13.63 1.59
C ILE A 95 10.72 -12.69 2.66
N GLY A 96 10.80 -11.38 2.39
CA GLY A 96 11.18 -10.36 3.39
C GLY A 96 10.14 -10.14 4.48
N GLY A 97 8.96 -10.73 4.33
CA GLY A 97 7.82 -10.58 5.22
C GLY A 97 7.47 -11.80 6.06
N LEU A 98 8.35 -12.77 6.25
CA LEU A 98 8.13 -14.04 6.97
C LEU A 98 7.34 -13.93 8.31
N GLY A 99 6.23 -13.19 8.28
CA GLY A 99 5.25 -13.05 9.37
C GLY A 99 5.72 -12.23 10.58
N LEU A 100 6.96 -11.74 10.59
CA LEU A 100 7.56 -11.10 11.75
C LEU A 100 7.28 -9.59 11.83
N ASN A 101 6.83 -8.97 10.74
CA ASN A 101 6.65 -7.52 10.67
C ASN A 101 5.25 -7.18 10.16
N LYS A 102 4.28 -7.32 11.05
CA LYS A 102 2.90 -6.90 10.83
C LYS A 102 2.45 -5.94 11.94
N VAL A 103 1.68 -4.95 11.56
CA VAL A 103 1.07 -4.00 12.51
C VAL A 103 -0.42 -3.93 12.21
N MET A 104 -1.23 -3.98 13.26
CA MET A 104 -2.68 -3.84 13.18
C MET A 104 -3.14 -2.69 14.07
N LYS A 105 -4.14 -1.95 13.60
CA LYS A 105 -4.89 -0.96 14.39
C LYS A 105 -6.38 -1.16 14.20
N THR A 106 -7.11 -0.89 15.26
CA THR A 106 -8.57 -0.76 15.24
C THR A 106 -8.94 0.72 15.22
N PHE A 107 -10.07 1.03 14.58
CA PHE A 107 -10.61 2.37 14.47
C PHE A 107 -12.12 2.30 14.28
N SER A 108 -12.82 3.38 14.60
CA SER A 108 -14.26 3.51 14.35
C SER A 108 -14.50 4.63 13.37
N LEU A 109 -15.54 4.51 12.54
CA LEU A 109 -15.98 5.52 11.60
C LEU A 109 -17.45 5.86 11.82
N GLU A 110 -17.76 7.15 11.80
CA GLU A 110 -19.11 7.64 11.63
C GLU A 110 -19.51 7.69 10.15
N SER A 111 -20.80 7.90 9.88
CA SER A 111 -21.29 8.03 8.50
C SER A 111 -20.62 9.20 7.79
N GLY A 112 -20.06 8.97 6.62
CA GLY A 112 -19.33 9.97 5.82
C GLY A 112 -17.91 10.25 6.29
N GLU A 113 -17.46 9.67 7.40
CA GLU A 113 -16.12 9.87 7.94
C GLU A 113 -15.04 9.09 7.17
N LYS A 114 -13.81 9.59 7.20
CA LYS A 114 -12.62 8.94 6.63
C LYS A 114 -11.56 8.73 7.69
N ALA A 115 -11.00 7.52 7.73
CA ALA A 115 -9.79 7.24 8.47
C ALA A 115 -8.57 7.31 7.56
N TYR A 116 -7.53 7.96 8.02
CA TYR A 116 -6.28 8.13 7.27
C TYR A 116 -5.13 7.49 8.03
N PHE A 117 -4.37 6.64 7.36
CA PHE A 117 -3.21 5.96 7.95
C PHE A 117 -1.98 6.14 7.07
N GLN A 118 -0.84 6.28 7.73
CA GLN A 118 0.47 6.31 7.09
C GLN A 118 1.28 5.11 7.55
N ILE A 119 1.86 4.38 6.57
CA ILE A 119 2.84 3.33 6.80
C ILE A 119 4.22 3.94 6.72
N GLY A 120 4.98 3.79 7.79
CA GLY A 120 6.39 4.16 7.90
C GLY A 120 7.27 2.96 8.22
N LEU A 121 8.59 3.20 8.20
CA LEU A 121 9.60 2.26 8.71
C LEU A 121 10.37 2.91 9.85
N LYS A 122 10.43 2.23 10.98
CA LYS A 122 11.39 2.56 12.03
C LYS A 122 12.66 1.74 11.79
N THR A 123 13.75 2.42 11.50
CA THR A 123 15.06 1.80 11.32
C THR A 123 15.60 1.31 12.66
N GLY A 124 15.83 0.02 12.78
CA GLY A 124 16.52 -0.59 13.92
C GLY A 124 17.94 -1.00 13.53
N PHE A 125 18.77 -1.31 14.53
CA PHE A 125 20.16 -1.74 14.30
C PHE A 125 20.24 -3.07 13.52
N LEU A 126 19.28 -3.98 13.75
CA LEU A 126 19.27 -5.31 13.11
C LEU A 126 18.03 -5.53 12.22
N VAL A 127 16.92 -4.87 12.51
CA VAL A 127 15.65 -5.10 11.81
C VAL A 127 14.89 -3.79 11.66
N ASN A 128 14.36 -3.54 10.47
CA ASN A 128 13.42 -2.45 10.23
C ASN A 128 12.01 -2.91 10.63
N THR A 129 11.31 -2.08 11.38
CA THR A 129 9.95 -2.39 11.88
C THR A 129 8.92 -1.53 11.17
N LEU A 130 7.87 -2.14 10.64
CA LEU A 130 6.71 -1.41 10.12
C LEU A 130 6.04 -0.61 11.22
N GLN A 131 5.63 0.61 10.86
CA GLN A 131 4.78 1.45 11.69
C GLN A 131 3.50 1.78 10.92
N LEU A 132 2.39 1.83 11.63
CA LEU A 132 1.10 2.28 11.11
C LEU A 132 0.58 3.38 12.04
N VAL A 133 0.48 4.60 11.51
CA VAL A 133 0.10 5.77 12.29
C VAL A 133 -1.16 6.39 11.71
N GLY A 134 -2.14 6.69 12.56
CA GLY A 134 -3.28 7.52 12.16
C GLY A 134 -2.79 8.95 11.89
N VAL A 135 -3.20 9.53 10.78
CA VAL A 135 -2.81 10.87 10.35
C VAL A 135 -4.03 11.70 9.99
N THR A 136 -3.85 13.00 9.83
CA THR A 136 -4.91 13.88 9.33
C THR A 136 -4.98 13.84 7.80
N LYS A 137 -6.09 14.30 7.22
CA LYS A 137 -6.24 14.51 5.78
C LYS A 137 -5.06 15.31 5.20
N ASP A 138 -4.69 16.40 5.86
CA ASP A 138 -3.62 17.30 5.39
C ASP A 138 -2.26 16.61 5.40
N THR A 139 -1.96 15.81 6.43
CA THR A 139 -0.73 15.01 6.48
C THR A 139 -0.69 13.98 5.36
N LEU A 140 -1.81 13.35 5.04
CA LEU A 140 -1.88 12.38 3.95
C LEU A 140 -1.67 13.05 2.59
N LEU A 141 -2.25 14.24 2.38
CA LEU A 141 -2.18 14.96 1.11
C LEU A 141 -0.84 15.68 0.89
N TYR A 142 -0.26 16.25 1.95
CA TYR A 142 0.87 17.18 1.87
C TYR A 142 2.10 16.76 2.68
N GLY A 143 2.01 15.71 3.50
CA GLY A 143 3.06 15.26 4.42
C GLY A 143 4.19 14.47 3.78
N GLY A 144 4.42 14.59 2.50
CA GLY A 144 5.37 13.78 1.71
C GLY A 144 6.72 14.46 1.39
N ASP A 145 7.10 15.51 2.12
CA ASP A 145 8.41 16.20 1.94
C ASP A 145 9.49 15.61 2.87
#